data_87ad371baf92a9b83cd3ebd9e549d1cd
#
_entry.id   87ad371baf92a9b83cd3ebd9e549d1cd
#
_cell.length_a   1.000
_cell.length_b   1.000
_cell.length_c   1.000
_cell.angle_alpha   90.00
_cell.angle_beta   90.00
_cell.angle_gamma   90.00
#
_symmetry.space_group_name_H-M   'P 1'
#
loop_
_entity.id
_entity.type
_entity.pdbx_description
1 polymer ?
#
loop_
_entity_poly.entity_id
_entity_poly.type
_entity_poly.pdbx_seq_one_letter_code
_entity_poly.pdbx_strand_id
1 'polypeptide(L)'
;MPNCTPGMTPAAIKYLLVLDDLCREGKGVRSVEIAARMNVSKPSAHSMLQNLCQAGLVEKERYGTVYLTREGRSAAAGYAACFGPLCRRMQEALGLEEDACQTAAYAILAQSQDRLPQLRDRLRAAE
;
A
#
# COMPACT_ATOMS: atom_id res chain seq x y z
N MET A 1 15.32 -4.01 16.94
CA MET A 1 14.70 -3.97 16.61
C MET A 1 13.81 -3.67 16.48
N PRO A 2 13.68 -3.40 16.47
CA PRO A 2 12.65 -3.09 16.58
C PRO A 2 11.80 -2.92 15.70
N ASN A 3 11.66 -2.85 15.01
CA ASN A 3 10.78 -2.60 14.41
C ASN A 3 9.86 -3.42 14.33
N CYS A 4 9.33 -3.37 14.71
CA CYS A 4 8.30 -4.09 14.96
C CYS A 4 7.14 -4.02 14.19
N THR A 5 7.14 -3.41 13.12
CA THR A 5 6.11 -3.51 12.16
C THR A 5 6.33 -4.85 11.54
N PRO A 6 5.40 -5.75 11.66
CA PRO A 6 5.45 -6.98 10.92
C PRO A 6 5.72 -6.55 9.50
N GLY A 7 6.65 -7.15 8.87
CA GLY A 7 7.08 -6.75 7.56
C GLY A 7 5.90 -6.50 6.65
N MET A 8 5.81 -5.30 6.11
CA MET A 8 4.79 -4.99 5.12
C MET A 8 5.10 -5.77 3.87
N THR A 9 4.24 -6.72 3.55
CA THR A 9 4.38 -7.49 2.33
C THR A 9 4.00 -6.64 1.13
N PRO A 10 4.42 -7.02 -0.08
CA PRO A 10 3.95 -6.31 -1.28
C PRO A 10 2.42 -6.23 -1.35
N ALA A 11 1.72 -7.30 -0.99
CA ALA A 11 0.26 -7.31 -0.98
C ALA A 11 -0.31 -6.31 0.02
N ALA A 12 0.27 -6.23 1.22
CA ALA A 12 -0.19 -5.29 2.23
C ALA A 12 -0.02 -3.85 1.77
N ILE A 13 1.09 -3.54 1.10
CA ILE A 13 1.33 -2.20 0.56
C ILE A 13 0.28 -1.87 -0.50
N LYS A 14 -0.02 -2.83 -1.38
CA LYS A 14 -1.04 -2.64 -2.40
C LYS A 14 -2.40 -2.36 -1.76
N TYR A 15 -2.77 -3.09 -0.70
CA TYR A 15 -4.00 -2.83 0.04
C TYR A 15 -4.03 -1.41 0.59
N LEU A 16 -2.92 -0.96 1.18
CA LEU A 16 -2.84 0.40 1.73
C LEU A 16 -3.07 1.46 0.65
N LEU A 17 -2.46 1.30 -0.51
CA LEU A 17 -2.63 2.26 -1.59
C LEU A 17 -4.05 2.26 -2.14
N VAL A 18 -4.66 1.08 -2.25
CA VAL A 18 -6.06 0.97 -2.68
C VAL A 18 -6.98 1.61 -1.64
N LEU A 19 -6.74 1.35 -0.35
CA LEU A 19 -7.53 1.95 0.71
C LEU A 19 -7.41 3.46 0.73
N ASP A 20 -6.20 3.97 0.51
CA ASP A 20 -5.98 5.41 0.47
C ASP A 20 -6.78 6.05 -0.67
N ASP A 21 -6.85 5.37 -1.80
CA ASP A 21 -7.65 5.83 -2.94
C ASP A 21 -9.15 5.79 -2.64
N LEU A 22 -9.62 4.73 -1.98
CA LEU A 22 -11.04 4.54 -1.71
C LEU A 22 -11.55 5.31 -0.50
N CYS A 23 -10.69 5.56 0.50
CA CYS A 23 -11.07 6.23 1.74
C CYS A 23 -10.80 7.73 1.72
N ARG A 24 -10.91 8.36 0.57
CA ARG A 24 -10.66 9.79 0.44
C ARG A 24 -11.60 10.59 1.32
N GLU A 25 -11.08 11.67 1.87
CA GLU A 25 -11.83 12.61 2.69
C GLU A 25 -12.41 11.99 3.95
N GLY A 26 -11.75 10.96 4.45
CA GLY A 26 -12.17 10.32 5.69
C GLY A 26 -13.33 9.37 5.54
N LYS A 27 -13.77 9.10 4.32
CA LYS A 27 -14.88 8.18 4.09
C LYS A 27 -14.41 6.74 4.31
N GLY A 28 -15.28 5.93 4.92
CA GLY A 28 -15.04 4.51 5.04
C GLY A 28 -15.40 3.79 3.76
N VAL A 29 -14.85 2.60 3.60
CA VAL A 29 -15.16 1.74 2.46
C VAL A 29 -15.53 0.36 2.99
N ARG A 30 -16.45 -0.29 2.30
CA ARG A 30 -16.89 -1.61 2.73
C ARG A 30 -15.88 -2.66 2.32
N SER A 31 -15.71 -3.68 3.16
CA SER A 31 -14.74 -4.73 2.88
C SER A 31 -15.04 -5.46 1.57
N VAL A 32 -16.32 -5.56 1.18
CA VAL A 32 -16.69 -6.19 -0.09
C VAL A 32 -16.16 -5.39 -1.28
N GLU A 33 -16.15 -4.06 -1.17
CA GLU A 33 -15.60 -3.20 -2.22
C GLU A 33 -14.09 -3.38 -2.35
N ILE A 34 -13.42 -3.52 -1.21
CA ILE A 34 -11.98 -3.76 -1.20
C ILE A 34 -11.66 -5.09 -1.88
N ALA A 35 -12.41 -6.15 -1.53
CA ALA A 35 -12.20 -7.47 -2.13
C ALA A 35 -12.40 -7.41 -3.65
N ALA A 36 -13.43 -6.73 -4.10
CA ALA A 36 -13.71 -6.58 -5.52
C ALA A 36 -12.59 -5.82 -6.23
N ARG A 37 -12.16 -4.69 -5.63
CA ARG A 37 -11.12 -3.87 -6.23
C ARG A 37 -9.78 -4.60 -6.30
N MET A 38 -9.48 -5.43 -5.29
CA MET A 38 -8.25 -6.22 -5.24
C MET A 38 -8.35 -7.50 -6.06
N ASN A 39 -9.55 -7.85 -6.51
CA ASN A 39 -9.82 -9.09 -7.24
C ASN A 39 -9.40 -10.31 -6.40
N VAL A 40 -9.81 -10.33 -5.15
CA VAL A 40 -9.53 -11.42 -4.22
C VAL A 40 -10.83 -11.89 -3.58
N SER A 41 -10.78 -13.05 -2.93
CA SER A 41 -11.94 -13.58 -2.21
C SER A 41 -12.21 -12.74 -0.96
N LYS A 42 -13.44 -12.78 -0.47
CA LYS A 42 -13.80 -12.10 0.78
C LYS A 42 -12.95 -12.59 1.96
N PRO A 43 -12.73 -13.91 2.14
CA PRO A 43 -11.86 -14.36 3.23
C PRO A 43 -10.44 -13.83 3.14
N SER A 44 -9.88 -13.76 1.94
CA SER A 44 -8.52 -13.22 1.74
C SER A 44 -8.46 -11.76 2.14
N ALA A 45 -9.43 -10.97 1.69
CA ALA A 45 -9.50 -9.56 2.05
C ALA A 45 -9.67 -9.40 3.55
N HIS A 46 -10.53 -10.20 4.15
CA HIS A 46 -10.76 -10.15 5.60
C HIS A 46 -9.49 -10.41 6.39
N SER A 47 -8.74 -11.45 6.01
CA SER A 47 -7.47 -11.78 6.67
C SER A 47 -6.47 -10.64 6.58
N MET A 48 -6.32 -10.06 5.39
CA MET A 48 -5.39 -8.95 5.21
C MET A 48 -5.82 -7.73 6.01
N LEU A 49 -7.12 -7.40 6.00
CA LEU A 49 -7.62 -6.27 6.75
C LEU A 49 -7.43 -6.46 8.26
N GLN A 50 -7.58 -7.70 8.75
CA GLN A 50 -7.28 -7.99 10.15
C GLN A 50 -5.81 -7.73 10.48
N ASN A 51 -4.91 -8.16 9.59
CA ASN A 51 -3.49 -7.91 9.78
C ASN A 51 -3.19 -6.41 9.83
N LEU A 52 -3.82 -5.65 8.95
CA LEU A 52 -3.64 -4.20 8.92
C LEU A 52 -4.24 -3.53 10.16
N CYS A 53 -5.35 -4.06 10.68
CA CYS A 53 -5.92 -3.60 11.95
C CYS A 53 -4.95 -3.83 13.11
N GLN A 54 -4.35 -5.00 13.17
CA GLN A 54 -3.40 -5.33 14.22
C GLN A 54 -2.15 -4.46 14.15
N ALA A 55 -1.79 -4.05 12.94
CA ALA A 55 -0.66 -3.16 12.73
C ALA A 55 -1.00 -1.69 13.03
N GLY A 56 -2.26 -1.38 13.32
CA GLY A 56 -2.68 -0.03 13.64
C GLY A 56 -2.90 0.87 12.42
N LEU A 57 -2.98 0.27 11.24
CA LEU A 57 -3.08 1.03 9.99
C LEU A 57 -4.51 1.23 9.51
N VAL A 58 -5.43 0.35 9.92
CA VAL A 58 -6.84 0.49 9.59
C VAL A 58 -7.70 0.26 10.83
N GLU A 59 -8.91 0.81 10.78
CA GLU A 59 -9.95 0.53 11.77
C GLU A 59 -11.13 -0.08 11.04
N LYS A 60 -11.77 -1.05 11.66
CA LYS A 60 -12.91 -1.72 11.08
C LYS A 60 -14.11 -1.58 12.00
N GLU A 61 -15.20 -1.07 11.45
CA GLU A 61 -16.44 -0.95 12.21
C GLU A 61 -17.25 -2.24 12.17
N ARG A 62 -18.23 -2.30 13.05
CA ARG A 62 -19.08 -3.47 13.27
C ARG A 62 -19.70 -4.03 11.99
N TYR A 63 -20.06 -3.18 11.04
CA TYR A 63 -20.78 -3.59 9.84
C TYR A 63 -19.88 -3.72 8.60
N GLY A 64 -18.60 -3.88 8.82
CA GLY A 64 -17.68 -4.13 7.72
C GLY A 64 -17.15 -2.90 7.02
N THR A 65 -17.39 -1.71 7.56
CA THR A 65 -16.81 -0.49 7.04
C THR A 65 -15.38 -0.33 7.57
N VAL A 66 -14.46 -0.02 6.69
CA VAL A 66 -13.04 0.05 6.96
C VAL A 66 -12.57 1.48 6.73
N TYR A 67 -11.72 1.97 7.62
CA TYR A 67 -11.13 3.31 7.54
C TYR A 67 -9.63 3.21 7.72
N LEU A 68 -8.89 4.06 7.02
CA LEU A 68 -7.48 4.21 7.34
C LEU A 68 -7.34 5.02 8.61
N THR A 69 -6.45 4.58 9.49
CA THR A 69 -6.08 5.39 10.64
C THR A 69 -5.15 6.51 10.18
N ARG A 70 -4.80 7.40 11.09
CA ARG A 70 -3.81 8.44 10.83
C ARG A 70 -2.49 7.81 10.39
N GLU A 71 -2.07 6.77 11.12
CA GLU A 71 -0.86 6.01 10.79
C GLU A 71 -0.97 5.34 9.44
N GLY A 72 -2.14 4.81 9.12
CA GLY A 72 -2.39 4.19 7.82
C GLY A 72 -2.27 5.18 6.67
N ARG A 73 -2.84 6.37 6.84
CA ARG A 73 -2.74 7.42 5.82
C ARG A 73 -1.29 7.87 5.64
N SER A 74 -0.57 8.01 6.74
CA SER A 74 0.83 8.41 6.69
C SER A 74 1.68 7.36 5.97
N ALA A 75 1.46 6.08 6.29
CA ALA A 75 2.17 4.99 5.64
C ALA A 75 1.85 4.95 4.13
N ALA A 76 0.56 5.06 3.80
CA ALA A 76 0.14 5.07 2.40
C ALA A 76 0.78 6.21 1.63
N ALA A 77 0.83 7.40 2.22
CA ALA A 77 1.46 8.56 1.58
C ALA A 77 2.94 8.32 1.29
N GLY A 78 3.64 7.70 2.24
CA GLY A 78 5.05 7.36 2.06
C GLY A 78 5.28 6.41 0.88
N TYR A 79 4.48 5.35 0.81
CA TYR A 79 4.59 4.40 -0.29
C TYR A 79 4.15 5.04 -1.61
N ALA A 80 3.07 5.81 -1.60
CA ALA A 80 2.56 6.44 -2.82
C ALA A 80 3.56 7.41 -3.43
N ALA A 81 4.31 8.12 -2.58
CA ALA A 81 5.31 9.07 -3.06
C ALA A 81 6.42 8.39 -3.86
N CYS A 82 6.66 7.11 -3.61
CA CYS A 82 7.69 6.35 -4.32
C CYS A 82 7.13 5.52 -5.47
N PHE A 83 5.89 5.05 -5.35
CA PHE A 83 5.33 4.04 -6.25
C PHE A 83 5.31 4.51 -7.71
N GLY A 84 4.70 5.65 -7.98
CA GLY A 84 4.59 6.18 -9.34
C GLY A 84 5.94 6.43 -9.99
N PRO A 85 6.82 7.21 -9.35
CA PRO A 85 8.16 7.43 -9.90
C PRO A 85 8.94 6.15 -10.12
N LEU A 86 8.81 5.17 -9.19
CA LEU A 86 9.50 3.91 -9.32
C LEU A 86 9.01 3.13 -10.54
N CYS A 87 7.70 3.08 -10.76
CA CYS A 87 7.13 2.42 -11.94
C CYS A 87 7.63 3.08 -13.23
N ARG A 88 7.64 4.41 -13.28
CA ARG A 88 8.13 5.13 -14.46
C ARG A 88 9.59 4.81 -14.74
N ARG A 89 10.42 4.81 -13.71
CA ARG A 89 11.84 4.53 -13.87
C ARG A 89 12.07 3.12 -14.40
N MET A 90 11.33 2.15 -13.88
CA MET A 90 11.47 0.77 -14.34
C MET A 90 11.01 0.61 -15.79
N GLN A 91 9.93 1.28 -16.16
CA GLN A 91 9.43 1.25 -17.51
C GLN A 91 10.46 1.85 -18.48
N GLU A 92 11.03 2.99 -18.11
CA GLU A 92 12.04 3.67 -18.93
C GLU A 92 13.34 2.86 -19.04
N ALA A 93 13.79 2.32 -17.93
CA ALA A 93 15.08 1.62 -17.90
C ALA A 93 15.00 0.21 -18.44
N LEU A 94 13.90 -0.50 -18.21
CA LEU A 94 13.80 -1.93 -18.49
C LEU A 94 12.75 -2.27 -19.55
N GLY A 95 11.92 -1.32 -19.94
CA GLY A 95 10.87 -1.55 -20.92
C GLY A 95 9.79 -2.53 -20.47
N LEU A 96 9.59 -2.65 -19.17
CA LEU A 96 8.59 -3.57 -18.64
C LEU A 96 7.18 -3.06 -18.86
N GLU A 97 6.24 -4.00 -19.00
CA GLU A 97 4.83 -3.65 -19.07
C GLU A 97 4.35 -3.10 -17.73
N GLU A 98 3.23 -2.37 -17.76
CA GLU A 98 2.71 -1.72 -16.57
C GLU A 98 2.50 -2.67 -15.40
N ASP A 99 1.88 -3.83 -15.65
CA ASP A 99 1.64 -4.81 -14.58
C ASP A 99 2.95 -5.29 -13.96
N ALA A 100 3.95 -5.55 -14.78
CA ALA A 100 5.26 -5.98 -14.29
C ALA A 100 5.94 -4.89 -13.47
N CYS A 101 5.81 -3.64 -13.91
CA CYS A 101 6.37 -2.50 -13.19
C CYS A 101 5.71 -2.36 -11.82
N GLN A 102 4.40 -2.48 -11.75
CA GLN A 102 3.67 -2.37 -10.50
C GLN A 102 4.07 -3.49 -9.53
N THR A 103 4.11 -4.72 -10.01
CA THR A 103 4.49 -5.87 -9.19
C THR A 103 5.90 -5.70 -8.64
N ALA A 104 6.83 -5.30 -9.49
CA ALA A 104 8.21 -5.07 -9.06
C ALA A 104 8.31 -3.91 -8.08
N ALA A 105 7.52 -2.85 -8.31
CA ALA A 105 7.52 -1.69 -7.42
C ALA A 105 7.08 -2.06 -6.01
N TYR A 106 6.01 -2.85 -5.89
CA TYR A 106 5.56 -3.28 -4.57
C TYR A 106 6.63 -4.10 -3.87
N ALA A 107 7.34 -4.95 -4.60
CA ALA A 107 8.43 -5.75 -4.02
C ALA A 107 9.56 -4.85 -3.51
N ILE A 108 9.95 -3.86 -4.30
CA ILE A 108 10.99 -2.91 -3.90
C ILE A 108 10.56 -2.12 -2.67
N LEU A 109 9.32 -1.66 -2.65
CA LEU A 109 8.80 -0.90 -1.51
C LEU A 109 8.77 -1.75 -0.24
N ALA A 110 8.43 -3.02 -0.36
CA ALA A 110 8.43 -3.93 0.78
C ALA A 110 9.82 -4.10 1.37
N GLN A 111 10.85 -4.05 0.53
CA GLN A 111 12.23 -4.16 0.97
C GLN A 111 12.81 -2.85 1.48
N SER A 112 12.12 -1.75 1.24
CA SER A 112 12.65 -0.41 1.50
C SER A 112 11.84 0.37 2.53
N GLN A 113 11.00 -0.32 3.32
CA GLN A 113 10.04 0.37 4.19
C GLN A 113 10.69 1.25 5.24
N ASP A 114 11.93 0.96 5.64
CA ASP A 114 12.66 1.76 6.62
C ASP A 114 13.48 2.88 5.99
N ARG A 115 13.43 3.02 4.67
CA ARG A 115 14.21 4.04 3.96
C ARG A 115 13.41 4.70 2.84
N LEU A 116 12.11 4.80 3.02
CA LEU A 116 11.24 5.43 2.01
C LEU A 116 11.61 6.87 1.70
N PRO A 117 11.94 7.73 2.69
CA PRO A 117 12.34 9.11 2.37
C PRO A 117 13.59 9.18 1.49
N GLN A 118 14.58 8.32 1.75
CA GLN A 118 15.79 8.28 0.94
C GLN A 118 15.48 7.80 -0.47
N LEU A 119 14.64 6.79 -0.59
CA LEU A 119 14.23 6.29 -1.90
C LEU A 119 13.48 7.37 -2.69
N ARG A 120 12.54 8.06 -2.04
CA ARG A 120 11.81 9.15 -2.66
C ARG A 120 12.74 10.23 -3.18
N ASP A 121 13.70 10.62 -2.37
CA ASP A 121 14.65 11.68 -2.74
C ASP A 121 15.51 11.26 -3.92
N ARG A 122 15.94 10.02 -3.95
CA ARG A 122 16.70 9.47 -5.07
C ARG A 122 15.89 9.47 -6.36
N LEU A 123 14.63 9.09 -6.26
CA LEU A 123 13.74 9.05 -7.42
C LEU A 123 13.50 10.46 -7.96
N ARG A 124 13.35 11.43 -7.08
CA ARG A 124 13.18 12.84 -7.48
C ARG A 124 14.42 13.39 -8.15
N ALA A 125 15.57 13.06 -7.60
CA ALA A 125 16.85 13.56 -8.14
C ALA A 125 17.10 13.03 -9.55
N ALA A 126 16.52 11.89 -9.90
CA ALA A 126 16.73 11.26 -11.20
C ALA A 126 15.75 11.77 -12.27
N GLU A 127 14.76 12.57 -11.89
CA GLU A 127 13.79 13.11 -12.85
C GLU A 127 14.30 14.35 -13.61
#